data_f265eabc8ba692a96cd81447a1fd75d3
#
_entry.id   f265eabc8ba692a96cd81447a1fd75d3
#
_cell.length_a   1.000
_cell.length_b   1.000
_cell.length_c   1.000
_cell.angle_alpha   90.00
_cell.angle_beta   90.00
_cell.angle_gamma   90.00
#
_symmetry.space_group_name_H-M   'P 1'
#
loop_
_entity.id
_entity.type
_entity.pdbx_description
1 polymer ?
#
loop_
_entity_poly.entity_id
_entity_poly.type
_entity_poly.pdbx_seq_one_letter_code
_entity_poly.pdbx_strand_id
1 'polypeptide(L)' 'MRKANFVLVFDSEEEARIVAESLSPEIKHRIPKTKVEVSLSNNTFSLEIEAKDISSLRAACNSYLRWIKTALDVKKTV' A
#
# COMPACT_ATOMS: atom_id res chain seq x y z
N MET A 1 -19.18 6.43 -1.24
CA MET A 1 -17.73 6.33 -1.32
C MET A 1 -17.30 4.94 -1.75
N ARG A 2 -16.21 4.87 -2.51
CA ARG A 2 -15.67 3.61 -3.00
C ARG A 2 -14.44 3.23 -2.18
N LYS A 3 -14.33 1.95 -1.82
CA LYS A 3 -13.22 1.45 -1.02
C LYS A 3 -12.56 0.26 -1.68
N ALA A 4 -11.25 0.12 -1.46
CA ALA A 4 -10.49 -1.06 -1.84
C ALA A 4 -9.56 -1.43 -0.70
N ASN A 5 -9.41 -2.72 -0.46
CA ASN A 5 -8.51 -3.24 0.56
C ASN A 5 -7.52 -4.21 -0.05
N PHE A 6 -6.27 -4.05 0.34
CA PHE A 6 -5.20 -4.98 -0.02
C PHE A 6 -4.61 -5.56 1.25
N VAL A 7 -4.46 -6.87 1.28
CA VAL A 7 -3.85 -7.56 2.41
C VAL A 7 -2.69 -8.40 1.87
N LEU A 8 -1.51 -8.15 2.39
CA LEU A 8 -0.30 -8.87 2.01
C LEU A 8 0.27 -9.57 3.23
N VAL A 9 0.49 -10.87 3.09
CA VAL A 9 1.08 -11.68 4.16
C VAL A 9 2.50 -12.02 3.74
N PHE A 10 3.45 -11.68 4.60
CA PHE A 10 4.87 -11.91 4.35
C PHE A 10 5.38 -13.10 5.15
N ASP A 11 6.56 -13.59 4.78
CA ASP A 11 7.16 -14.73 5.48
C ASP A 11 7.64 -14.36 6.88
N SER A 12 7.95 -13.09 7.11
CA SER A 12 8.41 -12.64 8.40
C SER A 12 7.88 -11.24 8.72
N GLU A 13 7.89 -10.91 10.00
CA GLU A 13 7.53 -9.59 10.50
C GLU A 13 8.46 -8.51 9.96
N GLU A 14 9.75 -8.85 9.86
CA GLU A 14 10.75 -7.93 9.35
C GLU A 14 10.50 -7.55 7.89
N GLU A 15 10.13 -8.52 7.06
CA GLU A 15 9.80 -8.25 5.66
C GLU A 15 8.61 -7.31 5.53
N ALA A 16 7.57 -7.56 6.31
CA ALA A 16 6.37 -6.73 6.30
C ALA A 16 6.71 -5.30 6.71
N ARG A 17 7.56 -5.13 7.72
CA ARG A 17 7.99 -3.82 8.18
C ARG A 17 8.81 -3.09 7.13
N ILE A 18 9.72 -3.78 6.45
CA ILE A 18 10.56 -3.18 5.40
C ILE A 18 9.67 -2.64 4.28
N VAL A 19 8.70 -3.42 3.83
CA VAL A 19 7.79 -2.99 2.77
C VAL A 19 6.95 -1.80 3.25
N ALA A 20 6.43 -1.85 4.46
CA ALA A 20 5.64 -0.74 5.02
C ALA A 20 6.45 0.55 5.09
N GLU A 21 7.69 0.47 5.53
CA GLU A 21 8.58 1.63 5.62
C GLU A 21 8.92 2.18 4.24
N SER A 22 9.11 1.30 3.25
CA SER A 22 9.39 1.70 1.88
C SER A 22 8.23 2.45 1.24
N LEU A 23 7.01 2.12 1.63
CA LEU A 23 5.81 2.78 1.11
C LEU A 23 5.45 4.06 1.86
N SER A 24 6.04 4.28 3.03
CA SER A 24 5.68 5.41 3.88
C SER A 24 5.74 6.78 3.18
N PRO A 25 6.80 7.10 2.40
CA PRO A 25 6.82 8.38 1.68
C PRO A 25 5.66 8.54 0.69
N GLU A 26 5.33 7.48 -0.04
CA GLU A 26 4.25 7.50 -1.03
C GLU A 26 2.88 7.64 -0.37
N ILE A 27 2.69 7.00 0.78
CA ILE A 27 1.44 7.09 1.53
C ILE A 27 1.22 8.51 2.04
N LYS A 28 2.28 9.21 2.40
CA LYS A 28 2.21 10.61 2.82
C LYS A 28 1.91 11.56 1.67
N HIS A 29 2.19 11.14 0.45
CA HIS A 29 1.84 11.88 -0.75
C HIS A 29 0.36 11.71 -1.01
N ARG A 30 -0.42 12.75 -0.77
CA ARG A 30 -1.87 12.67 -0.95
C ARG A 30 -2.23 12.61 -2.42
N ILE A 31 -2.92 11.54 -2.78
CA ILE A 31 -3.61 11.47 -4.07
C ILE A 31 -4.93 12.21 -3.89
N PRO A 32 -5.25 13.19 -4.74
CA PRO A 32 -6.50 13.95 -4.60
C PRO A 32 -7.72 13.07 -4.51
N LYS A 33 -8.69 13.46 -3.69
CA LYS A 33 -9.98 12.77 -3.51
C LYS A 33 -9.87 11.36 -2.92
N THR A 34 -8.72 11.03 -2.31
CA THR A 34 -8.53 9.71 -1.70
C THR A 34 -8.07 9.82 -0.25
N LYS A 35 -8.39 8.77 0.51
CA LYS A 35 -7.87 8.55 1.85
C LYS A 35 -7.22 7.18 1.87
N VAL A 36 -6.10 7.06 2.57
CA VAL A 36 -5.36 5.82 2.66
C VAL A 36 -5.06 5.51 4.11
N GLU A 37 -5.35 4.29 4.53
CA GLU A 37 -5.00 3.81 5.86
C GLU A 37 -4.14 2.55 5.73
N VAL A 38 -3.11 2.48 6.54
CA VAL A 38 -2.17 1.36 6.55
C VAL A 38 -2.15 0.75 7.93
N SER A 39 -2.23 -0.56 7.98
CA SER A 39 -2.07 -1.34 9.20
C SER A 39 -0.97 -2.36 9.02
N LEU A 40 -0.18 -2.54 10.06
CA LEU A 40 0.83 -3.59 10.09
C LEU A 40 0.63 -4.38 11.37
N SER A 41 0.37 -5.68 11.24
CA SER A 41 0.18 -6.58 12.37
C SER A 41 1.00 -7.83 12.12
N ASN A 42 2.06 -8.01 12.91
CA ASN A 42 3.00 -9.12 12.73
C ASN A 42 3.55 -9.13 11.31
N ASN A 43 3.25 -10.17 10.52
CA ASN A 43 3.70 -10.31 9.14
C ASN A 43 2.63 -9.93 8.12
N THR A 44 1.56 -9.28 8.56
CA THR A 44 0.45 -8.90 7.69
C THR A 44 0.40 -7.40 7.50
N PHE A 45 0.49 -6.98 6.25
CA PHE A 45 0.38 -5.57 5.84
C PHE A 45 -0.99 -5.37 5.21
N SER A 46 -1.74 -4.39 5.69
CA SER A 46 -3.07 -4.07 5.17
C SER A 46 -3.09 -2.63 4.68
N LEU A 47 -3.66 -2.43 3.51
CA LEU A 47 -3.79 -1.11 2.89
C LEU A 47 -5.25 -0.90 2.52
N GLU A 48 -5.88 0.12 3.08
CA GLU A 48 -7.25 0.49 2.74
C GLU A 48 -7.24 1.82 2.01
N ILE A 49 -7.89 1.86 0.85
CA ILE A 49 -8.00 3.07 0.04
C ILE A 49 -9.48 3.42 -0.10
N GLU A 50 -9.82 4.66 0.18
CA GLU A 50 -11.16 5.18 0.05
C GLU A 50 -11.14 6.37 -0.90
N ALA A 51 -12.06 6.40 -1.84
CA ALA A 51 -12.13 7.47 -2.82
C ALA A 51 -13.58 7.89 -3.09
N LYS A 52 -13.77 9.13 -3.55
CA LYS A 52 -15.11 9.65 -3.85
C LYS A 52 -15.75 8.99 -5.05
N ASP A 53 -14.95 8.64 -6.05
CA ASP A 53 -15.44 8.06 -7.28
C ASP A 53 -14.56 6.90 -7.73
N ILE A 54 -15.06 6.12 -8.68
CA ILE A 54 -14.36 4.92 -9.12
C ILE A 54 -13.09 5.23 -9.89
N SER A 55 -13.06 6.34 -10.63
CA SER A 55 -11.86 6.75 -11.38
C SER A 55 -10.71 7.08 -10.43
N SER A 56 -10.99 7.83 -9.37
CA SER A 56 -9.99 8.16 -8.35
C SER A 56 -9.52 6.92 -7.62
N LEU A 57 -10.44 6.00 -7.30
CA LEU A 57 -10.09 4.75 -6.64
C LEU A 57 -9.17 3.90 -7.52
N ARG A 58 -9.51 3.77 -8.80
CA ARG A 58 -8.71 3.00 -9.75
C ARG A 58 -7.30 3.59 -9.89
N ALA A 59 -7.20 4.91 -10.02
CA ALA A 59 -5.92 5.58 -10.12
C ALA A 59 -5.06 5.36 -8.88
N ALA A 60 -5.67 5.47 -7.70
CA ALA A 60 -4.98 5.24 -6.43
C ALA A 60 -4.52 3.79 -6.31
N CYS A 61 -5.38 2.83 -6.62
CA CYS A 61 -5.04 1.41 -6.58
C CYS A 61 -3.86 1.11 -7.51
N ASN A 62 -3.89 1.62 -8.73
CA ASN A 62 -2.80 1.41 -9.67
C ASN A 62 -1.48 1.97 -9.14
N SER A 63 -1.51 3.15 -8.55
CA SER A 63 -0.32 3.77 -7.99
C SER A 63 0.25 2.97 -6.83
N TYR A 64 -0.60 2.58 -5.88
CA TYR A 64 -0.14 1.83 -4.71
C TYR A 64 0.34 0.42 -5.07
N LEU A 65 -0.33 -0.25 -6.01
CA LEU A 65 0.13 -1.56 -6.46
C LEU A 65 1.49 -1.48 -7.14
N ARG A 66 1.73 -0.42 -7.90
CA ARG A 66 3.02 -0.19 -8.54
C ARG A 66 4.11 0.01 -7.47
N TRP A 67 3.84 0.83 -6.46
CA TRP A 67 4.79 1.07 -5.39
C TRP A 67 5.07 -0.18 -4.57
N ILE A 68 4.04 -0.97 -4.29
CA ILE A 68 4.20 -2.24 -3.59
C ILE A 68 5.09 -3.18 -4.39
N LYS A 69 4.86 -3.28 -5.70
CA LYS A 69 5.68 -4.10 -6.58
C LYS A 69 7.13 -3.65 -6.56
N THR A 70 7.36 -2.34 -6.62
CA THR A 70 8.71 -1.78 -6.55
C THR A 70 9.39 -2.13 -5.23
N ALA A 71 8.68 -2.02 -4.12
CA ALA A 71 9.23 -2.36 -2.80
C ALA A 71 9.60 -3.85 -2.71
N LEU A 72 8.76 -4.72 -3.27
CA LEU A 72 9.04 -6.15 -3.31
C LEU A 72 10.25 -6.47 -4.19
N ASP A 73 10.37 -5.80 -5.33
CA ASP A 73 11.50 -6.00 -6.24
C ASP A 73 12.82 -5.58 -5.59
N VAL A 74 12.83 -4.46 -4.86
CA VAL A 74 14.01 -4.01 -4.12
C VAL A 74 14.41 -5.06 -3.09
N LYS A 75 13.46 -5.64 -2.39
CA LYS A 75 13.72 -6.69 -1.42
C LYS A 75 14.37 -7.91 -2.05
N LYS A 76 13.97 -8.28 -3.26
CA LYS A 76 14.51 -9.45 -3.96
C LYS A 76 15.97 -9.28 -4.40
N THR A 77 16.43 -8.06 -4.55
CA THR A 77 17.80 -7.77 -5.01
C THR A 77 18.80 -7.62 -3.89
N VAL A 78 18.35 -7.70 -2.66
CA VAL A 78 19.23 -7.54 -1.48
C VAL A 78 19.74 -8.86 -0.92
#